data_438aeb50b93c9560411f8966912f345e
#
_entry.id   438aeb50b93c9560411f8966912f345e
#
_cell.length_a   1.000
_cell.length_b   1.000
_cell.length_c   1.000
_cell.angle_alpha   90.00
_cell.angle_beta   90.00
_cell.angle_gamma   90.00
#
_symmetry.space_group_name_H-M   'P 1'
#
loop_
_entity.id
_entity.type
_entity.pdbx_description
1 polymer ?
#
loop_
_entity_poly.entity_id
_entity_poly.type
_entity_poly.pdbx_seq_one_letter_code
_entity_poly.pdbx_strand_id
1 'polypeptide(L)'
;MPSEEKSLVESYEKLKELSWLIGEWTNTEGNEFSKETWTRKNDSTFSGFSYTQVENDTVFAEELLLSQKAEEVYLTVVAYGQNSDTPITFTRVSTEENAATFENKLHDFPQRIVYTQPTSDSIHAWVEGDVN
;
A
#
# COMPACT_ATOMS: atom_id res chain seq x y z
N MET A 1 7.56 -30.02 20.82
CA MET A 1 6.90 -30.58 19.60
C MET A 1 7.18 -29.73 18.42
N PRO A 2 8.06 -30.19 17.53
CA PRO A 2 8.42 -29.35 16.39
C PRO A 2 7.22 -28.95 15.51
N SER A 3 6.26 -29.85 15.33
CA SER A 3 5.12 -29.54 14.48
C SER A 3 4.23 -28.47 15.11
N GLU A 4 4.14 -28.44 16.44
CA GLU A 4 3.37 -27.44 17.12
C GLU A 4 4.05 -26.08 17.05
N GLU A 5 5.36 -26.07 17.18
CA GLU A 5 6.13 -24.85 17.01
C GLU A 5 5.97 -24.28 15.63
N LYS A 6 5.97 -25.14 14.62
CA LYS A 6 5.74 -24.71 13.25
C LYS A 6 4.38 -24.06 13.08
N SER A 7 3.36 -24.63 13.74
CA SER A 7 2.02 -24.07 13.61
C SER A 7 1.88 -22.73 14.32
N LEU A 8 2.80 -22.42 15.24
CA LEU A 8 2.82 -21.12 15.91
C LEU A 8 3.59 -20.07 15.11
N VAL A 9 4.37 -20.50 14.12
CA VAL A 9 5.06 -19.56 13.25
C VAL A 9 4.08 -19.11 12.18
N GLU A 10 3.71 -17.87 12.24
CA GLU A 10 2.82 -17.34 11.23
C GLU A 10 3.52 -17.30 9.86
N SER A 11 2.82 -17.78 8.86
CA SER A 11 3.28 -17.64 7.50
C SER A 11 2.48 -16.50 6.88
N TYR A 12 3.12 -15.43 6.54
CA TYR A 12 2.43 -14.25 6.02
C TYR A 12 2.23 -14.40 4.51
N GLU A 13 1.54 -15.47 4.13
CA GLU A 13 1.36 -15.83 2.72
C GLU A 13 0.55 -14.79 1.96
N LYS A 14 -0.45 -14.19 2.61
CA LYS A 14 -1.28 -13.19 1.96
C LYS A 14 -0.48 -11.91 1.68
N LEU A 15 0.42 -11.56 2.58
CA LEU A 15 1.30 -10.41 2.36
C LEU A 15 2.32 -10.74 1.27
N LYS A 16 2.83 -11.98 1.23
CA LYS A 16 3.78 -12.40 0.21
C LYS A 16 3.20 -12.31 -1.19
N GLU A 17 1.88 -12.46 -1.33
CA GLU A 17 1.21 -12.28 -2.62
C GLU A 17 1.39 -10.88 -3.18
N LEU A 18 1.72 -9.92 -2.34
CA LEU A 18 1.90 -8.53 -2.73
C LEU A 18 3.37 -8.14 -2.86
N SER A 19 4.27 -9.13 -2.88
CA SER A 19 5.70 -8.87 -3.02
C SER A 19 6.07 -8.14 -4.31
N TRP A 20 5.20 -8.17 -5.30
CA TRP A 20 5.41 -7.45 -6.55
C TRP A 20 5.39 -5.93 -6.37
N LEU A 21 4.89 -5.43 -5.22
CA LEU A 21 4.96 -4.00 -4.92
C LEU A 21 6.36 -3.55 -4.52
N ILE A 22 7.20 -4.46 -4.00
CA ILE A 22 8.52 -4.09 -3.51
C ILE A 22 9.38 -3.59 -4.66
N GLY A 23 9.94 -2.39 -4.51
CA GLY A 23 10.75 -1.75 -5.53
C GLY A 23 10.56 -0.25 -5.52
N GLU A 24 11.13 0.39 -6.54
CA GLU A 24 10.99 1.83 -6.74
C GLU A 24 10.18 2.08 -8.00
N TRP A 25 9.13 2.85 -7.85
CA TRP A 25 8.18 3.13 -8.93
C TRP A 25 8.12 4.63 -9.14
N THR A 26 8.37 5.07 -10.36
CA THR A 26 8.38 6.50 -10.68
C THR A 26 7.42 6.81 -11.81
N ASN A 27 6.92 8.04 -11.82
CA ASN A 27 6.07 8.54 -12.89
C ASN A 27 6.37 10.01 -13.11
N THR A 28 6.49 10.38 -14.37
CA THR A 28 6.73 11.77 -14.75
C THR A 28 5.65 12.21 -15.74
N GLU A 29 4.94 13.28 -15.42
CA GLU A 29 3.94 13.86 -16.30
C GLU A 29 4.13 15.37 -16.31
N GLY A 30 4.60 15.91 -17.47
CA GLY A 30 4.86 17.33 -17.55
C GLY A 30 5.89 17.76 -16.53
N ASN A 31 5.52 18.70 -15.66
CA ASN A 31 6.38 19.19 -14.58
C ASN A 31 6.19 18.45 -13.26
N GLU A 32 5.41 17.36 -13.26
CA GLU A 32 5.11 16.60 -12.07
C GLU A 32 5.92 15.30 -12.05
N PHE A 33 6.56 15.03 -10.93
CA PHE A 33 7.32 13.81 -10.71
C PHE A 33 6.82 13.14 -9.43
N SER A 34 6.52 11.84 -9.52
CA SER A 34 6.11 11.05 -8.37
C SER A 34 7.00 9.84 -8.22
N LYS A 35 7.24 9.46 -6.96
CA LYS A 35 7.99 8.26 -6.66
C LYS A 35 7.37 7.55 -5.48
N GLU A 36 7.22 6.24 -5.61
CA GLU A 36 6.74 5.40 -4.52
C GLU A 36 7.73 4.26 -4.33
N THR A 37 8.24 4.09 -3.13
CA THR A 37 9.24 3.09 -2.82
C THR A 37 8.69 2.14 -1.77
N TRP A 38 8.75 0.85 -2.04
CA TRP A 38 8.31 -0.19 -1.10
C TRP A 38 9.48 -1.09 -0.73
N THR A 39 9.64 -1.36 0.56
CA THR A 39 10.66 -2.25 1.08
C THR A 39 10.05 -3.23 2.06
N ARG A 40 10.70 -4.36 2.25
CA ARG A 40 10.27 -5.32 3.26
C ARG A 40 10.87 -4.90 4.59
N LYS A 41 10.00 -4.56 5.54
CA LYS A 41 10.43 -4.14 6.86
C LYS A 41 10.73 -5.35 7.75
N ASN A 42 9.86 -6.35 7.71
CA ASN A 42 10.01 -7.61 8.39
C ASN A 42 9.06 -8.62 7.75
N ASP A 43 8.93 -9.80 8.35
CA ASP A 43 8.14 -10.88 7.73
C ASP A 43 6.66 -10.52 7.56
N SER A 44 6.12 -9.68 8.44
CA SER A 44 4.70 -9.36 8.45
C SER A 44 4.39 -7.96 7.92
N THR A 45 5.39 -7.19 7.48
CA THR A 45 5.18 -5.77 7.15
C THR A 45 6.05 -5.32 5.98
N PHE A 46 5.42 -4.66 5.01
CA PHE A 46 6.12 -3.91 3.98
C PHE A 46 5.94 -2.42 4.29
N SER A 47 6.98 -1.65 4.08
CA SER A 47 6.98 -0.22 4.35
C SER A 47 7.11 0.54 3.03
N GLY A 48 6.28 1.54 2.84
CA GLY A 48 6.31 2.35 1.63
C GLY A 48 6.37 3.84 1.94
N PHE A 49 6.90 4.57 1.00
CA PHE A 49 6.91 6.02 1.05
C PHE A 49 6.63 6.56 -0.35
N SER A 50 5.70 7.49 -0.42
CA SER A 50 5.28 8.08 -1.69
C SER A 50 5.38 9.59 -1.60
N TYR A 51 5.89 10.23 -2.66
CA TYR A 51 5.86 11.68 -2.72
C TYR A 51 5.64 12.14 -4.15
N THR A 52 5.14 13.36 -4.26
CA THR A 52 4.94 14.03 -5.55
C THR A 52 5.57 15.41 -5.49
N GLN A 53 6.32 15.74 -6.53
CA GLN A 53 6.95 17.04 -6.68
C GLN A 53 6.43 17.73 -7.92
N VAL A 54 6.26 19.03 -7.82
CA VAL A 54 5.96 19.89 -8.97
C VAL A 54 7.10 20.91 -9.02
N GLU A 55 7.88 20.87 -10.11
CA GLU A 55 9.02 21.76 -10.30
C GLU A 55 9.98 21.74 -9.10
N ASN A 56 10.27 20.52 -8.59
CA ASN A 56 11.20 20.28 -7.49
C ASN A 56 10.64 20.62 -6.08
N ASP A 57 9.41 21.11 -6.00
CA ASP A 57 8.76 21.32 -4.70
C ASP A 57 7.88 20.14 -4.36
N THR A 58 8.07 19.57 -3.17
CA THR A 58 7.25 18.46 -2.71
C THR A 58 5.87 19.01 -2.33
N VAL A 59 4.85 18.56 -3.06
CA VAL A 59 3.47 19.03 -2.83
C VAL A 59 2.63 17.97 -2.13
N PHE A 60 3.12 16.74 -2.04
CA PHE A 60 2.40 15.66 -1.39
C PHE A 60 3.40 14.60 -0.95
N ALA A 61 3.20 14.05 0.25
CA ALA A 61 4.00 12.93 0.74
C ALA A 61 3.17 12.10 1.71
N GLU A 62 3.38 10.77 1.67
CA GLU A 62 2.70 9.88 2.59
C GLU A 62 3.55 8.67 2.92
N GLU A 63 3.36 8.14 4.12
CA GLU A 63 3.93 6.88 4.53
C GLU A 63 2.87 5.80 4.43
N LEU A 64 3.30 4.61 4.04
CA LEU A 64 2.41 3.48 3.82
C LEU A 64 2.97 2.27 4.55
N LEU A 65 2.06 1.50 5.17
CA LEU A 65 2.43 0.23 5.78
C LEU A 65 1.45 -0.83 5.32
N LEU A 66 1.99 -1.92 4.78
CA LEU A 66 1.21 -3.11 4.49
C LEU A 66 1.56 -4.14 5.55
N SER A 67 0.58 -4.65 6.26
CA SER A 67 0.83 -5.65 7.28
C SER A 67 -0.22 -6.74 7.24
N GLN A 68 0.19 -7.95 7.58
CA GLN A 68 -0.74 -9.05 7.73
C GLN A 68 -0.90 -9.38 9.21
N LYS A 69 -2.16 -9.48 9.66
CA LYS A 69 -2.52 -9.97 10.97
C LYS A 69 -3.53 -11.08 10.77
N ALA A 70 -3.22 -12.27 11.27
CA ALA A 70 -4.04 -13.45 11.03
C ALA A 70 -4.28 -13.61 9.54
N GLU A 71 -5.52 -13.60 9.09
CA GLU A 71 -5.86 -13.81 7.68
C GLU A 71 -6.12 -12.52 6.92
N GLU A 72 -5.87 -11.36 7.55
CA GLU A 72 -6.19 -10.07 6.94
C GLU A 72 -4.93 -9.28 6.62
N VAL A 73 -4.95 -8.56 5.49
CA VAL A 73 -3.90 -7.63 5.10
C VAL A 73 -4.45 -6.21 5.19
N TYR A 74 -3.70 -5.37 5.88
CA TYR A 74 -4.10 -3.98 6.12
C TYR A 74 -3.11 -3.03 5.45
N LEU A 75 -3.65 -1.98 4.87
CA LEU A 75 -2.85 -0.86 4.36
C LEU A 75 -3.13 0.34 5.23
N THR A 76 -2.10 0.85 5.91
CA THR A 76 -2.22 2.04 6.74
C THR A 76 -1.49 3.19 6.05
N VAL A 77 -2.16 4.31 5.92
CA VAL A 77 -1.68 5.48 5.20
C VAL A 77 -1.62 6.67 6.13
N VAL A 78 -0.48 7.35 6.15
CA VAL A 78 -0.32 8.61 6.86
C VAL A 78 0.08 9.67 5.83
N ALA A 79 -0.85 10.54 5.49
CA ALA A 79 -0.60 11.61 4.53
C ALA A 79 -0.19 12.87 5.30
N TYR A 80 1.03 13.33 5.06
CA TYR A 80 1.56 14.48 5.79
C TYR A 80 0.80 15.75 5.45
N GLY A 81 0.44 16.50 6.48
CA GLY A 81 -0.28 17.74 6.33
C GLY A 81 -1.77 17.57 6.10
N GLN A 82 -2.26 16.33 6.09
CA GLN A 82 -3.67 16.04 5.90
C GLN A 82 -4.17 15.22 7.07
N ASN A 83 -5.45 15.40 7.44
CA ASN A 83 -6.06 14.67 8.57
C ASN A 83 -5.21 14.79 9.85
N SER A 84 -4.48 15.89 10.01
CA SER A 84 -3.56 16.07 11.14
C SER A 84 -2.56 14.93 11.26
N ASP A 85 -2.15 14.36 10.11
CA ASP A 85 -1.24 13.19 10.04
C ASP A 85 -1.80 11.98 10.75
N THR A 86 -3.12 11.85 10.83
CA THR A 86 -3.79 10.72 11.46
C THR A 86 -3.75 9.51 10.53
N PRO A 87 -3.29 8.35 11.00
CA PRO A 87 -3.27 7.14 10.17
C PRO A 87 -4.68 6.69 9.79
N ILE A 88 -4.84 6.30 8.54
CA ILE A 88 -6.09 5.72 8.04
C ILE A 88 -5.79 4.30 7.59
N THR A 89 -6.54 3.34 8.05
CA THR A 89 -6.32 1.92 7.75
C THR A 89 -7.40 1.39 6.83
N PHE A 90 -6.96 0.72 5.77
CA PHE A 90 -7.80 0.07 4.78
C PHE A 90 -7.56 -1.43 4.85
N THR A 91 -8.57 -2.23 4.59
CA THR A 91 -8.47 -3.69 4.61
C THR A 91 -8.54 -4.24 3.20
N ARG A 92 -7.68 -5.19 2.88
CA ARG A 92 -7.69 -5.83 1.56
C ARG A 92 -8.98 -6.61 1.38
N VAL A 93 -9.67 -6.35 0.27
CA VAL A 93 -10.96 -6.98 -0.04
C VAL A 93 -10.92 -7.84 -1.30
N SER A 94 -9.78 -7.88 -2.01
CA SER A 94 -9.66 -8.69 -3.21
C SER A 94 -8.57 -9.74 -3.04
N THR A 95 -8.70 -10.85 -3.78
CA THR A 95 -7.71 -11.92 -3.74
C THR A 95 -7.15 -12.23 -5.13
N GLU A 96 -7.28 -11.30 -6.07
CA GLU A 96 -6.79 -11.50 -7.43
C GLU A 96 -5.27 -11.45 -7.47
N GLU A 97 -4.68 -12.20 -8.38
CA GLU A 97 -3.24 -12.13 -8.61
C GLU A 97 -2.89 -10.82 -9.29
N ASN A 98 -1.75 -10.25 -8.93
CA ASN A 98 -1.25 -9.01 -9.52
C ASN A 98 -2.20 -7.84 -9.38
N ALA A 99 -3.08 -7.91 -8.37
CA ALA A 99 -4.02 -6.83 -8.07
C ALA A 99 -4.34 -6.84 -6.59
N ALA A 100 -4.56 -5.67 -6.03
CA ALA A 100 -4.94 -5.55 -4.63
C ALA A 100 -5.85 -4.35 -4.47
N THR A 101 -7.00 -4.58 -3.85
CA THR A 101 -7.95 -3.53 -3.51
C THR A 101 -8.06 -3.46 -2.01
N PHE A 102 -7.87 -2.26 -1.47
CA PHE A 102 -7.96 -2.00 -0.04
C PHE A 102 -9.12 -1.04 0.19
N GLU A 103 -9.95 -1.34 1.19
CA GLU A 103 -11.17 -0.59 1.40
C GLU A 103 -11.35 -0.15 2.84
N ASN A 104 -11.84 1.08 3.02
CA ASN A 104 -12.34 1.59 4.28
C ASN A 104 -13.61 2.39 3.98
N LYS A 105 -14.77 1.78 4.16
CA LYS A 105 -16.06 2.39 3.84
C LYS A 105 -16.41 3.56 4.75
N LEU A 106 -15.76 3.65 5.90
CA LEU A 106 -16.02 4.72 6.87
C LEU A 106 -15.20 5.97 6.59
N HIS A 107 -14.22 5.88 5.70
CA HIS A 107 -13.43 7.04 5.32
C HIS A 107 -14.19 7.87 4.29
N ASP A 108 -14.06 9.18 4.35
CA ASP A 108 -14.77 10.07 3.42
C ASP A 108 -14.33 9.86 1.98
N PHE A 109 -13.05 10.05 1.70
CA PHE A 109 -12.48 9.83 0.39
C PHE A 109 -10.97 9.80 0.50
N PRO A 110 -10.30 8.83 -0.10
CA PRO A 110 -10.86 7.70 -0.85
C PRO A 110 -11.39 6.62 0.08
N GLN A 111 -12.33 5.82 -0.42
CA GLN A 111 -12.83 4.65 0.28
C GLN A 111 -12.11 3.39 -0.16
N ARG A 112 -11.52 3.40 -1.35
CA ARG A 112 -10.73 2.28 -1.87
C ARG A 112 -9.44 2.78 -2.48
N ILE A 113 -8.40 1.98 -2.31
CA ILE A 113 -7.10 2.19 -2.94
C ILE A 113 -6.79 0.91 -3.70
N VAL A 114 -6.48 1.03 -4.99
CA VAL A 114 -6.27 -0.12 -5.85
C VAL A 114 -4.88 -0.08 -6.45
N TYR A 115 -4.20 -1.21 -6.38
CA TYR A 115 -2.89 -1.42 -7.02
C TYR A 115 -3.00 -2.58 -7.98
N THR A 116 -2.45 -2.45 -9.17
CA THR A 116 -2.32 -3.55 -10.11
C THR A 116 -0.92 -3.58 -10.70
N GLN A 117 -0.52 -4.75 -11.18
CA GLN A 117 0.75 -4.89 -11.88
C GLN A 117 0.47 -5.37 -13.31
N PRO A 118 0.31 -4.44 -14.26
CA PRO A 118 0.04 -4.82 -15.66
C PRO A 118 1.20 -5.56 -16.31
N THR A 119 2.44 -5.22 -15.95
CA THR A 119 3.63 -5.88 -16.45
C THR A 119 4.60 -6.08 -15.29
N SER A 120 5.65 -6.86 -15.49
CA SER A 120 6.60 -7.17 -14.43
C SER A 120 7.38 -5.94 -13.94
N ASP A 121 7.42 -4.87 -14.74
CA ASP A 121 8.18 -3.68 -14.38
C ASP A 121 7.32 -2.42 -14.28
N SER A 122 6.02 -2.59 -14.10
CA SER A 122 5.12 -1.45 -13.92
C SER A 122 4.05 -1.76 -12.88
N ILE A 123 3.61 -0.72 -12.20
CA ILE A 123 2.41 -0.80 -11.35
C ILE A 123 1.49 0.35 -11.73
N HIS A 124 0.20 0.15 -11.52
CA HIS A 124 -0.81 1.16 -11.74
C HIS A 124 -1.62 1.27 -10.44
N ALA A 125 -1.74 2.48 -9.91
CA ALA A 125 -2.44 2.71 -8.66
C ALA A 125 -3.47 3.82 -8.85
N TRP A 126 -4.64 3.64 -8.22
CA TRP A 126 -5.66 4.68 -8.23
C TRP A 126 -6.51 4.57 -6.98
N VAL A 127 -7.29 5.62 -6.73
CA VAL A 127 -8.21 5.67 -5.61
C VAL A 127 -9.63 5.78 -6.13
N GLU A 128 -10.57 5.27 -5.33
CA GLU A 128 -12.00 5.27 -5.67
C GLU A 128 -12.80 5.65 -4.44
N GLY A 129 -13.99 6.16 -4.67
CA GLY A 129 -14.92 6.45 -3.60
C GLY A 129 -16.00 7.40 -4.06
N ASP A 130 -16.98 7.58 -3.18
CA ASP A 130 -18.06 8.53 -3.43
C ASP A 130 -17.59 9.92 -3.01
N VAL A 131 -17.75 10.87 -3.90
CA VAL A 131 -17.40 12.28 -3.65
C VAL A 131 -18.69 13.07 -3.59
N ASN A 132 -18.98 13.62 -2.44
CA ASN A 132 -20.20 14.45 -2.27
C ASN A 132 -19.87 15.92 -2.21
#